data_64304cbdd2bbb4e84538be5715c189e6
#
_entry.id   64304cbdd2bbb4e84538be5715c189e6
#
_cell.length_a   1.000
_cell.length_b   1.000
_cell.length_c   1.000
_cell.angle_alpha   90.00
_cell.angle_beta   90.00
_cell.angle_gamma   90.00
#
_symmetry.space_group_name_H-M   'P 1'
#
loop_
_entity.id
_entity.type
_entity.pdbx_description
1 polymer ?
#
loop_
_entity_poly.entity_id
_entity_poly.type
_entity_poly.pdbx_seq_one_letter_code
_entity_poly.pdbx_strand_id
1 'polypeptide(L)'
;MIVANELRKVYGGHDAIEGLTFRVPEGSAFALIGANGAGKTTTIKMLMNILQPSSGDATVLGIDSRKLSAKEFQRIGYVSENQQLPLALTTGEYLEYLRPFYPRWDQALEISLMRDFGLPRNRKIGALSHGMRMKMALVTALAFHPELLVLDEPFNGLDALVRDELMEGMMDLAGQMTIFISSHDLSEIDSFATDVAFIDQGKLLFQDSMETLMGRFREVQITLAGEAVIPEVVPSEWMNAKVMGSVVSFVDTRFAESTMSGRLSPYWKDIQRVETKPLSLRAIFTTLARAKRTEQREHSEVSR
;
A
#
# COMPACT_ATOMS: atom_id res chain seq x y z
N MET A 1 7.84 -13.40 2.41
CA MET A 1 6.72 -13.50 3.39
C MET A 1 5.40 -13.86 2.70
N ILE A 2 4.93 -13.07 1.70
CA ILE A 2 3.76 -13.38 0.86
C ILE A 2 4.21 -13.45 -0.60
N VAL A 3 3.68 -14.41 -1.39
CA VAL A 3 3.85 -14.49 -2.84
C VAL A 3 2.49 -14.79 -3.46
N ALA A 4 2.07 -13.99 -4.41
CA ALA A 4 0.88 -14.20 -5.23
C ALA A 4 1.31 -14.42 -6.69
N ASN A 5 0.76 -15.44 -7.35
CA ASN A 5 1.04 -15.78 -8.75
C ASN A 5 -0.28 -15.84 -9.50
N GLU A 6 -0.47 -14.96 -10.47
CA GLU A 6 -1.65 -14.91 -11.36
C GLU A 6 -2.98 -15.02 -10.59
N LEU A 7 -3.01 -14.42 -9.38
CA LEU A 7 -4.16 -14.53 -8.47
C LEU A 7 -5.37 -13.86 -9.10
N ARG A 8 -6.47 -14.61 -9.27
CA ARG A 8 -7.68 -14.13 -9.95
C ARG A 8 -8.93 -14.39 -9.11
N LYS A 9 -9.89 -13.45 -9.15
CA LYS A 9 -11.22 -13.62 -8.55
C LYS A 9 -12.30 -13.07 -9.44
N VAL A 10 -13.27 -13.93 -9.76
CA VAL A 10 -14.44 -13.61 -10.57
C VAL A 10 -15.70 -13.66 -9.71
N TYR A 11 -16.58 -12.68 -9.84
CA TYR A 11 -17.90 -12.64 -9.24
C TYR A 11 -18.95 -12.40 -10.35
N GLY A 12 -19.87 -13.32 -10.53
CA GLY A 12 -20.97 -13.15 -11.50
C GLY A 12 -20.53 -12.81 -12.92
N GLY A 13 -19.36 -13.32 -13.35
CA GLY A 13 -18.78 -13.05 -14.67
C GLY A 13 -17.91 -11.80 -14.75
N HIS A 14 -17.76 -11.05 -13.66
CA HIS A 14 -16.89 -9.88 -13.61
C HIS A 14 -15.60 -10.19 -12.84
N ASP A 15 -14.45 -9.82 -13.39
CA ASP A 15 -13.16 -9.94 -12.72
C ASP A 15 -13.03 -8.84 -11.65
N ALA A 16 -13.05 -9.24 -10.38
CA ALA A 16 -12.71 -8.37 -9.27
C ALA A 16 -11.19 -8.29 -9.07
N ILE A 17 -10.49 -9.35 -9.44
CA ILE A 17 -9.03 -9.46 -9.49
C ILE A 17 -8.67 -10.21 -10.77
N GLU A 18 -7.72 -9.65 -11.52
CA GLU A 18 -7.31 -10.13 -12.84
C GLU A 18 -5.80 -10.41 -12.87
N GLY A 19 -5.40 -11.61 -12.42
CA GLY A 19 -4.01 -12.09 -12.56
C GLY A 19 -2.98 -11.31 -11.74
N LEU A 20 -3.24 -11.03 -10.44
CA LEU A 20 -2.28 -10.34 -9.60
C LEU A 20 -1.05 -11.20 -9.33
N THR A 21 0.12 -10.68 -9.69
CA THR A 21 1.41 -11.29 -9.37
C THR A 21 2.25 -10.28 -8.60
N PHE A 22 2.51 -10.56 -7.32
CA PHE A 22 3.32 -9.70 -6.46
C PHE A 22 4.00 -10.47 -5.34
N ARG A 23 5.00 -9.85 -4.73
CA ARG A 23 5.75 -10.43 -3.61
C ARG A 23 5.90 -9.41 -2.47
N VAL A 24 5.65 -9.85 -1.25
CA VAL A 24 5.92 -9.11 -0.02
C VAL A 24 7.21 -9.65 0.59
N PRO A 25 8.28 -8.85 0.66
CA PRO A 25 9.52 -9.26 1.33
C PRO A 25 9.30 -9.50 2.83
N GLU A 26 10.13 -10.32 3.43
CA GLU A 26 10.15 -10.49 4.88
C GLU A 26 10.75 -9.26 5.55
N GLY A 27 10.18 -8.81 6.67
CA GLY A 27 10.60 -7.62 7.38
C GLY A 27 10.20 -6.28 6.73
N SER A 28 9.50 -6.32 5.56
CA SER A 28 9.03 -5.10 4.91
C SER A 28 7.74 -4.55 5.50
N ALA A 29 7.56 -3.24 5.40
CA ALA A 29 6.27 -2.58 5.52
C ALA A 29 5.72 -2.37 4.11
N PHE A 30 4.91 -3.33 3.64
CA PHE A 30 4.40 -3.39 2.28
C PHE A 30 2.98 -2.80 2.20
N ALA A 31 2.78 -1.82 1.34
CA ALA A 31 1.49 -1.19 1.13
C ALA A 31 0.86 -1.59 -0.22
N LEU A 32 -0.35 -2.15 -0.16
CA LEU A 32 -1.21 -2.39 -1.33
C LEU A 32 -2.15 -1.19 -1.50
N ILE A 33 -1.90 -0.37 -2.51
CA ILE A 33 -2.57 0.91 -2.72
C ILE A 33 -3.52 0.83 -3.90
N GLY A 34 -4.66 1.48 -3.78
CA GLY A 34 -5.63 1.59 -4.87
C GLY A 34 -6.92 2.26 -4.43
N ALA A 35 -7.71 2.75 -5.38
CA ALA A 35 -9.01 3.33 -5.11
C ALA A 35 -9.98 2.33 -4.45
N ASN A 36 -11.07 2.84 -3.88
CA ASN A 36 -12.15 1.97 -3.40
C ASN A 36 -12.70 1.14 -4.56
N GLY A 37 -12.89 -0.16 -4.33
CA GLY A 37 -13.27 -1.10 -5.39
C GLY A 37 -12.13 -1.62 -6.26
N ALA A 38 -10.88 -1.20 -6.07
CA ALA A 38 -9.73 -1.68 -6.85
C ALA A 38 -9.39 -3.17 -6.61
N GLY A 39 -9.93 -3.80 -5.55
CA GLY A 39 -9.73 -5.21 -5.24
C GLY A 39 -8.84 -5.50 -4.02
N LYS A 40 -8.40 -4.48 -3.26
CA LYS A 40 -7.52 -4.63 -2.09
C LYS A 40 -8.05 -5.63 -1.06
N THR A 41 -9.25 -5.39 -0.53
CA THR A 41 -9.91 -6.27 0.44
C THR A 41 -10.14 -7.68 -0.12
N THR A 42 -10.48 -7.80 -1.42
CA THR A 42 -10.62 -9.11 -2.09
C THR A 42 -9.30 -9.86 -2.10
N THR A 43 -8.21 -9.18 -2.41
CA THR A 43 -6.85 -9.74 -2.37
C THR A 43 -6.50 -10.22 -0.95
N ILE A 44 -6.68 -9.37 0.06
CA ILE A 44 -6.42 -9.73 1.45
C ILE A 44 -7.24 -10.95 1.89
N LYS A 45 -8.52 -10.99 1.57
CA LYS A 45 -9.39 -12.14 1.90
C LYS A 45 -8.92 -13.44 1.25
N MET A 46 -8.36 -13.40 0.04
CA MET A 46 -7.77 -14.58 -0.61
C MET A 46 -6.48 -15.01 0.07
N LEU A 47 -5.62 -14.06 0.45
CA LEU A 47 -4.40 -14.34 1.19
C LEU A 47 -4.68 -14.95 2.57
N MET A 48 -5.75 -14.52 3.24
CA MET A 48 -6.14 -14.96 4.59
C MET A 48 -7.08 -16.19 4.60
N ASN A 49 -7.21 -16.92 3.50
CA ASN A 49 -8.10 -18.08 3.39
C ASN A 49 -9.58 -17.80 3.74
N ILE A 50 -10.00 -16.54 3.69
CA ILE A 50 -11.40 -16.14 3.91
C ILE A 50 -12.20 -16.30 2.60
N LEU A 51 -11.53 -16.16 1.47
CA LEU A 51 -12.11 -16.23 0.14
C LEU A 51 -11.23 -17.13 -0.76
N GLN A 52 -11.85 -18.07 -1.48
CA GLN A 52 -11.12 -18.88 -2.45
C GLN A 52 -10.87 -18.10 -3.75
N PRO A 53 -9.65 -18.13 -4.32
CA PRO A 53 -9.39 -17.60 -5.65
C PRO A 53 -10.16 -18.39 -6.73
N SER A 54 -10.47 -17.76 -7.84
CA SER A 54 -11.06 -18.43 -9.02
C SER A 54 -9.97 -19.15 -9.83
N SER A 55 -8.75 -18.62 -9.85
CA SER A 55 -7.55 -19.26 -10.42
C SER A 55 -6.30 -18.57 -9.84
N GLY A 56 -5.13 -19.09 -10.18
CA GLY A 56 -3.86 -18.69 -9.59
C GLY A 56 -3.68 -19.22 -8.17
N ASP A 57 -2.58 -18.87 -7.55
CA ASP A 57 -2.22 -19.30 -6.20
C ASP A 57 -1.53 -18.19 -5.42
N ALA A 58 -1.53 -18.35 -4.10
CA ALA A 58 -0.75 -17.51 -3.21
C ALA A 58 -0.16 -18.34 -2.06
N THR A 59 1.00 -17.92 -1.57
CA THR A 59 1.58 -18.45 -0.35
C THR A 59 1.73 -17.34 0.69
N VAL A 60 1.47 -17.68 1.95
CA VAL A 60 1.66 -16.82 3.12
C VAL A 60 2.48 -17.59 4.14
N LEU A 61 3.56 -16.99 4.64
CA LEU A 61 4.54 -17.70 5.50
C LEU A 61 5.10 -18.99 4.86
N GLY A 62 5.19 -19.00 3.50
CA GLY A 62 5.63 -20.18 2.73
C GLY A 62 4.58 -21.29 2.59
N ILE A 63 3.35 -21.09 3.04
CA ILE A 63 2.25 -22.06 3.00
C ILE A 63 1.19 -21.58 2.00
N ASP A 64 0.64 -22.49 1.19
CA ASP A 64 -0.49 -22.17 0.30
C ASP A 64 -1.62 -21.50 1.10
N SER A 65 -2.06 -20.33 0.68
CA SER A 65 -3.05 -19.53 1.40
C SER A 65 -4.34 -20.31 1.69
N ARG A 66 -4.73 -21.24 0.82
CA ARG A 66 -5.92 -22.11 0.97
C ARG A 66 -5.77 -23.15 2.07
N LYS A 67 -4.54 -23.36 2.58
CA LYS A 67 -4.21 -24.33 3.64
C LYS A 67 -3.90 -23.68 4.99
N LEU A 68 -4.03 -22.34 5.08
CA LEU A 68 -3.88 -21.65 6.35
C LEU A 68 -4.92 -22.16 7.36
N SER A 69 -4.46 -22.52 8.53
CA SER A 69 -5.23 -23.08 9.64
C SER A 69 -5.02 -22.28 10.92
N ALA A 70 -5.65 -22.68 12.02
CA ALA A 70 -5.46 -22.05 13.32
C ALA A 70 -3.99 -21.95 13.73
N LYS A 71 -3.15 -22.93 13.34
CA LYS A 71 -1.71 -22.95 13.64
C LYS A 71 -0.97 -21.78 12.99
N GLU A 72 -1.27 -21.50 11.72
CA GLU A 72 -0.65 -20.40 10.99
C GLU A 72 -1.18 -19.04 11.49
N PHE A 73 -2.47 -18.96 11.81
CA PHE A 73 -3.07 -17.75 12.39
C PHE A 73 -2.53 -17.38 13.77
N GLN A 74 -1.88 -18.31 14.50
CA GLN A 74 -1.11 -17.96 15.70
C GLN A 74 0.17 -17.16 15.42
N ARG A 75 0.52 -16.96 14.14
CA ARG A 75 1.69 -16.20 13.66
C ARG A 75 1.30 -14.99 12.83
N ILE A 76 0.00 -14.79 12.56
CA ILE A 76 -0.54 -13.74 11.71
C ILE A 76 -1.48 -12.88 12.54
N GLY A 77 -1.15 -11.61 12.70
CA GLY A 77 -2.08 -10.58 13.17
C GLY A 77 -2.94 -10.12 11.99
N TYR A 78 -4.26 -10.12 12.14
CA TYR A 78 -5.16 -9.63 11.10
C TYR A 78 -6.17 -8.65 11.67
N VAL A 79 -6.23 -7.46 11.08
CA VAL A 79 -7.22 -6.43 11.40
C VAL A 79 -7.91 -6.02 10.10
N SER A 80 -9.24 -6.14 10.07
CA SER A 80 -10.05 -5.69 8.93
C SER A 80 -10.77 -4.39 9.23
N GLU A 81 -11.04 -3.59 8.20
CA GLU A 81 -11.82 -2.35 8.29
C GLU A 81 -13.12 -2.51 9.08
N ASN A 82 -13.85 -3.58 8.81
CA ASN A 82 -15.16 -3.86 9.41
C ASN A 82 -15.08 -4.99 10.44
N GLN A 83 -13.99 -5.07 11.21
CA GLN A 83 -13.80 -6.12 12.20
C GLN A 83 -14.88 -6.07 13.28
N GLN A 84 -15.64 -7.15 13.40
CA GLN A 84 -16.65 -7.29 14.45
C GLN A 84 -15.99 -7.71 15.74
N LEU A 85 -16.05 -6.83 16.74
CA LEU A 85 -15.63 -7.13 18.10
C LEU A 85 -16.85 -7.48 18.97
N PRO A 86 -16.70 -8.31 20.03
CA PRO A 86 -17.80 -8.71 20.90
C PRO A 86 -18.25 -7.54 21.78
N LEU A 87 -19.26 -6.80 21.36
CA LEU A 87 -19.70 -5.52 21.96
C LEU A 87 -20.15 -5.65 23.41
N ALA A 88 -20.57 -6.84 23.85
CA ALA A 88 -21.06 -7.10 25.21
C ALA A 88 -19.94 -7.22 26.24
N LEU A 89 -18.75 -7.68 25.81
CA LEU A 89 -17.61 -7.86 26.69
C LEU A 89 -16.90 -6.53 26.98
N THR A 90 -16.25 -6.46 28.14
CA THR A 90 -15.23 -5.44 28.39
C THR A 90 -13.96 -5.74 27.59
N THR A 91 -13.11 -4.74 27.43
CA THR A 91 -11.80 -4.91 26.77
C THR A 91 -10.95 -5.95 27.47
N GLY A 92 -10.97 -5.96 28.81
CA GLY A 92 -10.24 -6.95 29.62
C GLY A 92 -10.78 -8.38 29.45
N GLU A 93 -12.10 -8.58 29.53
CA GLU A 93 -12.72 -9.89 29.33
C GLU A 93 -12.43 -10.46 27.93
N TYR A 94 -12.41 -9.60 26.90
CA TYR A 94 -12.10 -10.03 25.55
C TYR A 94 -10.63 -10.47 25.39
N LEU A 95 -9.68 -9.75 25.99
CA LEU A 95 -8.28 -10.15 26.00
C LEU A 95 -8.08 -11.49 26.74
N GLU A 96 -8.70 -11.64 27.91
CA GLU A 96 -8.68 -12.89 28.68
C GLU A 96 -9.26 -14.07 27.89
N TYR A 97 -10.32 -13.86 27.13
CA TYR A 97 -10.90 -14.85 26.24
C TYR A 97 -9.95 -15.26 25.11
N LEU A 98 -9.17 -14.32 24.55
CA LEU A 98 -8.28 -14.60 23.42
C LEU A 98 -6.97 -15.29 23.82
N ARG A 99 -6.41 -15.00 24.99
CA ARG A 99 -5.10 -15.51 25.43
C ARG A 99 -4.89 -17.01 25.23
N PRO A 100 -5.85 -17.91 25.58
CA PRO A 100 -5.65 -19.34 25.42
C PRO A 100 -5.46 -19.81 23.97
N PHE A 101 -5.88 -19.04 22.97
CA PHE A 101 -5.75 -19.40 21.56
C PHE A 101 -4.37 -19.10 20.98
N TYR A 102 -3.56 -18.26 21.67
CA TYR A 102 -2.26 -17.82 21.20
C TYR A 102 -1.15 -18.22 22.18
N PRO A 103 -0.40 -19.29 21.90
CA PRO A 103 0.65 -19.78 22.83
C PRO A 103 1.77 -18.77 23.10
N ARG A 104 1.98 -17.82 22.20
CA ARG A 104 2.99 -16.75 22.33
C ARG A 104 2.41 -15.44 22.88
N TRP A 105 1.22 -15.48 23.49
CA TRP A 105 0.62 -14.27 24.06
C TRP A 105 1.50 -13.68 25.17
N ASP A 106 1.86 -12.41 24.98
CA ASP A 106 2.67 -11.65 25.92
C ASP A 106 1.78 -10.68 26.71
N GLN A 107 1.57 -11.00 27.98
CA GLN A 107 0.73 -10.19 28.87
C GLN A 107 1.38 -8.85 29.20
N ALA A 108 2.71 -8.76 29.22
CA ALA A 108 3.41 -7.51 29.49
C ALA A 108 3.23 -6.56 28.29
N LEU A 109 3.37 -7.07 27.06
CA LEU A 109 3.08 -6.32 25.84
C LEU A 109 1.62 -5.88 25.76
N GLU A 110 0.66 -6.80 26.08
CA GLU A 110 -0.77 -6.44 26.15
C GLU A 110 -1.00 -5.24 27.06
N ILE A 111 -0.45 -5.26 28.29
CA ILE A 111 -0.60 -4.18 29.27
C ILE A 111 0.00 -2.87 28.74
N SER A 112 1.18 -2.93 28.11
CA SER A 112 1.82 -1.77 27.51
C SER A 112 0.95 -1.18 26.40
N LEU A 113 0.53 -2.00 25.43
CA LEU A 113 -0.32 -1.54 24.31
C LEU A 113 -1.64 -0.94 24.79
N MET A 114 -2.29 -1.56 25.79
CA MET A 114 -3.51 -1.02 26.38
C MET A 114 -3.31 0.34 27.01
N ARG A 115 -2.18 0.56 27.69
CA ARG A 115 -1.80 1.85 28.28
C ARG A 115 -1.51 2.88 27.18
N ASP A 116 -0.67 2.53 26.22
CA ASP A 116 -0.17 3.42 25.18
C ASP A 116 -1.30 3.87 24.24
N PHE A 117 -2.27 2.98 24.00
CA PHE A 117 -3.49 3.30 23.24
C PHE A 117 -4.61 3.94 24.09
N GLY A 118 -4.41 4.13 25.40
CA GLY A 118 -5.42 4.74 26.29
C GLY A 118 -6.70 3.90 26.42
N LEU A 119 -6.60 2.56 26.35
CA LEU A 119 -7.76 1.66 26.40
C LEU A 119 -8.08 1.25 27.83
N PRO A 120 -9.26 1.64 28.36
CA PRO A 120 -9.67 1.25 29.72
C PRO A 120 -10.11 -0.21 29.78
N ARG A 121 -9.53 -0.99 30.70
CA ARG A 121 -9.74 -2.44 30.81
C ARG A 121 -11.19 -2.83 31.16
N ASN A 122 -11.89 -1.99 31.92
CA ASN A 122 -13.25 -2.29 32.41
C ASN A 122 -14.37 -1.69 31.53
N ARG A 123 -14.05 -1.08 30.38
CA ARG A 123 -15.05 -0.48 29.50
C ARG A 123 -15.57 -1.51 28.50
N LYS A 124 -16.88 -1.57 28.31
CA LYS A 124 -17.48 -2.41 27.28
C LYS A 124 -17.05 -1.98 25.90
N ILE A 125 -16.71 -2.95 25.04
CA ILE A 125 -16.29 -2.71 23.66
C ILE A 125 -17.36 -1.93 22.87
N GLY A 126 -18.64 -2.19 23.12
CA GLY A 126 -19.73 -1.44 22.52
C GLY A 126 -19.78 0.05 22.86
N ALA A 127 -19.15 0.46 23.99
CA ALA A 127 -19.05 1.84 24.42
C ALA A 127 -17.77 2.56 23.95
N LEU A 128 -16.90 1.88 23.18
CA LEU A 128 -15.71 2.46 22.58
C LEU A 128 -16.07 3.24 21.32
N SER A 129 -15.34 4.33 21.04
CA SER A 129 -15.37 5.00 19.74
C SER A 129 -14.86 4.09 18.64
N HIS A 130 -15.07 4.46 17.37
CA HIS A 130 -14.52 3.69 16.24
C HIS A 130 -12.99 3.56 16.32
N GLY A 131 -12.27 4.66 16.57
CA GLY A 131 -10.82 4.64 16.75
C GLY A 131 -10.36 3.79 17.93
N MET A 132 -11.05 3.83 19.07
CA MET A 132 -10.73 2.96 20.20
C MET A 132 -10.99 1.47 19.87
N ARG A 133 -12.00 1.15 19.07
CA ARG A 133 -12.20 -0.24 18.59
C ARG A 133 -11.08 -0.69 17.65
N MET A 134 -10.61 0.19 16.78
CA MET A 134 -9.45 -0.09 15.92
C MET A 134 -8.19 -0.32 16.77
N LYS A 135 -7.91 0.55 17.74
CA LYS A 135 -6.81 0.35 18.72
C LYS A 135 -6.94 -0.99 19.45
N MET A 136 -8.16 -1.36 19.87
CA MET A 136 -8.43 -2.65 20.51
C MET A 136 -8.14 -3.85 19.59
N ALA A 137 -8.53 -3.76 18.31
CA ALA A 137 -8.23 -4.79 17.31
C ALA A 137 -6.71 -4.93 17.12
N LEU A 138 -5.97 -3.83 17.09
CA LEU A 138 -4.50 -3.87 17.02
C LEU A 138 -3.86 -4.51 18.27
N VAL A 139 -4.34 -4.20 19.49
CA VAL A 139 -3.85 -4.88 20.70
C VAL A 139 -4.00 -6.40 20.55
N THR A 140 -5.17 -6.87 20.10
CA THR A 140 -5.41 -8.31 19.92
C THR A 140 -4.55 -8.95 18.85
N ALA A 141 -4.18 -8.20 17.81
CA ALA A 141 -3.37 -8.66 16.70
C ALA A 141 -1.86 -8.64 17.01
N LEU A 142 -1.41 -7.82 17.97
CA LEU A 142 0.00 -7.61 18.30
C LEU A 142 0.46 -8.37 19.54
N ALA A 143 -0.45 -8.61 20.51
CA ALA A 143 -0.09 -9.14 21.84
C ALA A 143 0.57 -10.55 21.84
N PHE A 144 0.60 -11.24 20.70
CA PHE A 144 1.22 -12.56 20.57
C PHE A 144 2.47 -12.56 19.66
N HIS A 145 3.06 -11.37 19.39
CA HIS A 145 4.25 -11.21 18.55
C HIS A 145 4.10 -11.89 17.17
N PRO A 146 3.18 -11.40 16.31
CA PRO A 146 2.98 -11.98 14.99
C PRO A 146 4.24 -11.79 14.13
N GLU A 147 4.47 -12.70 13.20
CA GLU A 147 5.52 -12.58 12.18
C GLU A 147 5.05 -11.75 10.98
N LEU A 148 3.73 -11.77 10.74
CA LEU A 148 3.05 -11.01 9.71
C LEU A 148 1.84 -10.28 10.32
N LEU A 149 1.78 -8.97 10.15
CA LEU A 149 0.61 -8.15 10.48
C LEU A 149 -0.08 -7.74 9.18
N VAL A 150 -1.34 -8.12 9.02
CA VAL A 150 -2.18 -7.78 7.85
C VAL A 150 -3.26 -6.79 8.29
N LEU A 151 -3.30 -5.63 7.63
CA LEU A 151 -4.19 -4.53 7.96
C LEU A 151 -5.00 -4.14 6.71
N ASP A 152 -6.31 -4.27 6.78
CA ASP A 152 -7.19 -3.89 5.68
C ASP A 152 -7.87 -2.56 5.97
N GLU A 153 -7.39 -1.47 5.32
CA GLU A 153 -7.88 -0.08 5.49
C GLU A 153 -7.93 0.36 6.98
N PRO A 154 -6.86 0.21 7.78
CA PRO A 154 -6.91 0.40 9.23
C PRO A 154 -7.16 1.85 9.64
N PHE A 155 -6.94 2.81 8.76
CA PHE A 155 -7.08 4.24 9.03
C PHE A 155 -8.44 4.81 8.58
N ASN A 156 -9.26 4.00 7.89
CA ASN A 156 -10.52 4.47 7.33
C ASN A 156 -11.51 4.88 8.43
N GLY A 157 -12.12 6.07 8.27
CA GLY A 157 -13.10 6.60 9.23
C GLY A 157 -12.53 7.04 10.58
N LEU A 158 -11.21 7.13 10.72
CA LEU A 158 -10.55 7.68 11.90
C LEU A 158 -10.40 9.19 11.78
N ASP A 159 -10.50 9.88 12.91
CA ASP A 159 -10.08 11.28 13.00
C ASP A 159 -8.56 11.42 12.84
N ALA A 160 -8.10 12.63 12.51
CA ALA A 160 -6.70 12.88 12.19
C ALA A 160 -5.74 12.52 13.35
N LEU A 161 -6.12 12.83 14.60
CA LEU A 161 -5.26 12.58 15.77
C LEU A 161 -5.07 11.08 16.00
N VAL A 162 -6.15 10.29 15.98
CA VAL A 162 -6.09 8.82 16.15
C VAL A 162 -5.31 8.18 15.00
N ARG A 163 -5.47 8.71 13.78
CA ARG A 163 -4.71 8.25 12.62
C ARG A 163 -3.22 8.46 12.82
N ASP A 164 -2.80 9.66 13.21
CA ASP A 164 -1.39 10.02 13.42
C ASP A 164 -0.77 9.13 14.51
N GLU A 165 -1.46 8.94 15.65
CA GLU A 165 -1.02 8.03 16.73
C GLU A 165 -0.83 6.59 16.24
N LEU A 166 -1.71 6.07 15.38
CA LEU A 166 -1.57 4.73 14.82
C LEU A 166 -0.44 4.65 13.80
N MET A 167 -0.22 5.68 12.99
CA MET A 167 0.89 5.75 12.05
C MET A 167 2.24 5.76 12.78
N GLU A 168 2.38 6.53 13.84
CA GLU A 168 3.58 6.52 14.71
C GLU A 168 3.82 5.10 15.27
N GLY A 169 2.78 4.45 15.79
CA GLY A 169 2.89 3.06 16.26
C GLY A 169 3.29 2.07 15.15
N MET A 170 2.86 2.28 13.90
CA MET A 170 3.29 1.45 12.77
C MET A 170 4.76 1.68 12.41
N MET A 171 5.27 2.92 12.53
CA MET A 171 6.70 3.22 12.33
C MET A 171 7.57 2.46 13.33
N ASP A 172 7.16 2.39 14.59
CA ASP A 172 7.89 1.65 15.64
C ASP A 172 7.92 0.13 15.40
N LEU A 173 6.89 -0.39 14.72
CA LEU A 173 6.80 -1.81 14.37
C LEU A 173 7.52 -2.15 13.05
N ALA A 174 7.78 -1.17 12.21
CA ALA A 174 8.47 -1.37 10.94
C ALA A 174 9.89 -1.94 11.17
N GLY A 175 10.24 -3.01 10.45
CA GLY A 175 11.50 -3.73 10.63
C GLY A 175 11.54 -4.75 11.78
N GLN A 176 10.55 -4.77 12.69
CA GLN A 176 10.44 -5.79 13.74
C GLN A 176 9.62 -7.00 13.27
N MET A 177 8.70 -6.80 12.35
CA MET A 177 7.86 -7.82 11.72
C MET A 177 7.55 -7.41 10.28
N THR A 178 6.94 -8.30 9.51
CA THR A 178 6.40 -7.94 8.20
C THR A 178 5.02 -7.31 8.37
N ILE A 179 4.79 -6.14 7.77
CA ILE A 179 3.49 -5.47 7.74
C ILE A 179 2.97 -5.51 6.30
N PHE A 180 1.75 -5.98 6.11
CA PHE A 180 1.01 -5.87 4.86
C PHE A 180 -0.24 -5.01 5.10
N ILE A 181 -0.29 -3.84 4.51
CA ILE A 181 -1.36 -2.87 4.72
C ILE A 181 -2.04 -2.52 3.40
N SER A 182 -3.37 -2.45 3.38
CA SER A 182 -4.10 -1.82 2.29
C SER A 182 -4.49 -0.39 2.65
N SER A 183 -4.39 0.52 1.68
CA SER A 183 -4.89 1.89 1.81
C SER A 183 -5.34 2.46 0.47
N HIS A 184 -6.24 3.42 0.52
CA HIS A 184 -6.60 4.27 -0.61
C HIS A 184 -5.99 5.68 -0.51
N ASP A 185 -5.40 6.02 0.63
CA ASP A 185 -4.72 7.30 0.87
C ASP A 185 -3.20 7.11 1.00
N LEU A 186 -2.48 7.67 0.04
CA LEU A 186 -1.03 7.61 -0.04
C LEU A 186 -0.34 8.32 1.13
N SER A 187 -0.98 9.34 1.71
CA SER A 187 -0.40 10.08 2.83
C SER A 187 -0.32 9.26 4.12
N GLU A 188 -1.12 8.20 4.21
CA GLU A 188 -1.15 7.31 5.38
C GLU A 188 0.05 6.38 5.46
N ILE A 189 0.71 6.13 4.33
CA ILE A 189 1.77 5.12 4.20
C ILE A 189 3.13 5.68 3.84
N ASP A 190 3.19 6.92 3.38
CA ASP A 190 4.40 7.59 2.87
C ASP A 190 5.53 7.64 3.93
N SER A 191 5.16 7.66 5.22
CA SER A 191 6.09 7.78 6.34
C SER A 191 6.75 6.46 6.77
N PHE A 192 6.14 5.29 6.49
CA PHE A 192 6.63 4.01 7.03
C PHE A 192 6.73 2.87 6.01
N ALA A 193 6.06 2.96 4.86
CA ALA A 193 6.13 1.90 3.86
C ALA A 193 7.54 1.79 3.26
N THR A 194 8.04 0.57 3.16
CA THR A 194 9.30 0.26 2.47
C THR A 194 9.07 -0.16 1.03
N ASP A 195 7.93 -0.78 0.77
CA ASP A 195 7.54 -1.32 -0.54
C ASP A 195 6.08 -0.99 -0.81
N VAL A 196 5.75 -0.74 -2.06
CA VAL A 196 4.40 -0.43 -2.51
C VAL A 196 4.00 -1.23 -3.73
N ALA A 197 2.74 -1.62 -3.79
CA ALA A 197 2.10 -2.13 -4.99
C ALA A 197 0.84 -1.32 -5.28
N PHE A 198 0.67 -0.90 -6.51
CA PHE A 198 -0.53 -0.17 -6.94
C PHE A 198 -1.45 -1.09 -7.72
N ILE A 199 -2.71 -1.12 -7.29
CA ILE A 199 -3.77 -1.89 -7.92
C ILE A 199 -4.88 -0.94 -8.40
N ASP A 200 -5.33 -1.12 -9.63
CA ASP A 200 -6.48 -0.42 -10.20
C ASP A 200 -7.34 -1.41 -10.98
N GLN A 201 -8.65 -1.40 -10.73
CA GLN A 201 -9.63 -2.29 -11.40
C GLN A 201 -9.20 -3.77 -11.43
N GLY A 202 -8.70 -4.28 -10.30
CA GLY A 202 -8.28 -5.67 -10.16
C GLY A 202 -6.93 -6.03 -10.78
N LYS A 203 -6.22 -5.09 -11.38
CA LYS A 203 -4.91 -5.29 -12.03
C LYS A 203 -3.79 -4.63 -11.25
N LEU A 204 -2.66 -5.28 -11.17
CA LEU A 204 -1.44 -4.67 -10.65
C LEU A 204 -0.90 -3.67 -11.69
N LEU A 205 -0.76 -2.41 -11.30
CA LEU A 205 -0.14 -1.41 -12.16
C LEU A 205 1.38 -1.50 -12.09
N PHE A 206 1.93 -1.54 -10.89
CA PHE A 206 3.34 -1.75 -10.61
C PHE A 206 3.55 -2.15 -9.16
N GLN A 207 4.72 -2.70 -8.88
CA GLN A 207 5.27 -2.93 -7.55
C GLN A 207 6.73 -2.47 -7.55
N ASP A 208 7.12 -1.74 -6.50
CA ASP A 208 8.52 -1.31 -6.34
C ASP A 208 8.83 -0.97 -4.87
N SER A 209 10.10 -0.85 -4.52
CA SER A 209 10.51 -0.26 -3.24
C SER A 209 10.32 1.26 -3.26
N MET A 210 10.03 1.83 -2.10
CA MET A 210 9.93 3.29 -1.94
C MET A 210 11.24 3.98 -2.32
N GLU A 211 12.38 3.39 -1.96
CA GLU A 211 13.69 3.89 -2.33
C GLU A 211 13.86 4.00 -3.86
N THR A 212 13.52 2.92 -4.58
CA THR A 212 13.58 2.91 -6.04
C THR A 212 12.65 3.95 -6.66
N LEU A 213 11.40 4.03 -6.20
CA LEU A 213 10.43 5.01 -6.71
C LEU A 213 10.92 6.45 -6.47
N MET A 214 11.30 6.75 -5.23
CA MET A 214 11.78 8.09 -4.88
C MET A 214 13.11 8.43 -5.56
N GLY A 215 13.91 7.43 -5.91
CA GLY A 215 15.16 7.61 -6.65
C GLY A 215 14.96 7.94 -8.13
N ARG A 216 14.11 7.18 -8.83
CA ARG A 216 14.00 7.22 -10.29
C ARG A 216 12.96 8.19 -10.86
N PHE A 217 12.00 8.66 -10.04
CA PHE A 217 11.00 9.62 -10.48
C PHE A 217 11.40 11.04 -10.10
N ARG A 218 11.54 11.92 -11.13
CA ARG A 218 11.84 13.34 -10.93
C ARG A 218 10.97 14.21 -11.83
N GLU A 219 10.50 15.30 -11.29
CA GLU A 219 10.05 16.41 -12.13
C GLU A 219 11.29 17.12 -12.67
N VAL A 220 11.38 17.23 -13.98
CA VAL A 220 12.46 17.92 -14.69
C VAL A 220 11.88 19.20 -15.29
N GLN A 221 12.54 20.33 -15.04
CA GLN A 221 12.21 21.62 -15.64
C GLN A 221 13.43 22.13 -16.40
N ILE A 222 13.24 22.47 -17.66
CA ILE A 222 14.29 22.96 -18.56
C ILE A 222 13.92 24.37 -18.98
N THR A 223 14.82 25.32 -18.74
CA THR A 223 14.67 26.69 -19.26
C THR A 223 15.53 26.84 -20.50
N LEU A 224 14.92 27.27 -21.60
CA LEU A 224 15.58 27.53 -22.91
C LEU A 224 15.83 29.01 -23.11
N ALA A 225 16.76 29.36 -24.00
CA ALA A 225 17.06 30.75 -24.34
C ALA A 225 15.94 31.44 -25.17
N GLY A 226 15.07 30.65 -25.81
CA GLY A 226 13.96 31.11 -26.62
C GLY A 226 12.65 30.42 -26.28
N GLU A 227 11.69 30.46 -27.18
CA GLU A 227 10.40 29.81 -27.03
C GLU A 227 10.57 28.29 -27.02
N ALA A 228 9.95 27.64 -26.03
CA ALA A 228 10.05 26.22 -25.84
C ALA A 228 9.02 25.45 -26.68
N VAL A 229 9.43 24.34 -27.26
CA VAL A 229 8.54 23.43 -28.01
C VAL A 229 8.81 22.01 -27.53
N ILE A 230 7.75 21.22 -27.37
CA ILE A 230 7.88 19.77 -27.14
C ILE A 230 8.12 19.11 -28.49
N PRO A 231 9.21 18.35 -28.68
CA PRO A 231 9.44 17.58 -29.91
C PRO A 231 8.30 16.58 -30.15
N GLU A 232 8.00 16.30 -31.42
CA GLU A 232 6.95 15.33 -31.80
C GLU A 232 7.20 13.93 -31.20
N VAL A 233 8.47 13.56 -31.06
CA VAL A 233 8.87 12.30 -30.47
C VAL A 233 9.79 12.59 -29.28
N VAL A 234 9.34 12.21 -28.09
CA VAL A 234 10.13 12.24 -26.85
C VAL A 234 10.24 10.84 -26.27
N PRO A 235 11.23 10.55 -25.43
CA PRO A 235 11.34 9.26 -24.76
C PRO A 235 10.05 8.90 -24.02
N SER A 236 9.62 7.66 -24.10
CA SER A 236 8.40 7.15 -23.43
C SER A 236 8.45 7.27 -21.89
N GLU A 237 9.66 7.33 -21.34
CA GLU A 237 9.92 7.58 -19.94
C GLU A 237 9.69 9.04 -19.50
N TRP A 238 9.51 9.99 -20.42
CA TRP A 238 9.21 11.38 -20.13
C TRP A 238 7.71 11.63 -20.24
N MET A 239 7.05 11.59 -19.10
CA MET A 239 5.60 11.66 -19.00
C MET A 239 5.12 13.09 -18.68
N ASN A 240 3.88 13.41 -19.05
CA ASN A 240 3.21 14.67 -18.72
C ASN A 240 3.98 15.93 -19.18
N ALA A 241 4.65 15.87 -20.33
CA ALA A 241 5.39 17.01 -20.85
C ALA A 241 4.47 18.22 -21.09
N LYS A 242 4.92 19.41 -20.65
CA LYS A 242 4.20 20.69 -20.76
C LYS A 242 5.16 21.80 -21.11
N VAL A 243 4.65 22.84 -21.80
CA VAL A 243 5.39 24.05 -22.12
C VAL A 243 4.71 25.25 -21.47
N MET A 244 5.51 26.15 -20.93
CA MET A 244 5.10 27.45 -20.41
C MET A 244 6.17 28.49 -20.81
N GLY A 245 5.94 29.21 -21.89
CA GLY A 245 6.91 30.18 -22.46
C GLY A 245 8.23 29.51 -22.85
N SER A 246 9.32 29.88 -22.19
CA SER A 246 10.65 29.29 -22.40
C SER A 246 10.93 28.02 -21.53
N VAL A 247 9.96 27.54 -20.76
CA VAL A 247 10.16 26.41 -19.84
C VAL A 247 9.42 25.17 -20.34
N VAL A 248 10.14 24.05 -20.42
CA VAL A 248 9.58 22.71 -20.59
C VAL A 248 9.61 22.00 -19.23
N SER A 249 8.51 21.37 -18.84
CA SER A 249 8.46 20.50 -17.66
C SER A 249 7.91 19.13 -18.03
N PHE A 250 8.48 18.07 -17.44
CA PHE A 250 8.01 16.68 -17.60
C PHE A 250 8.43 15.84 -16.40
N VAL A 251 7.85 14.66 -16.28
CA VAL A 251 8.24 13.65 -15.28
C VAL A 251 9.15 12.64 -15.96
N ASP A 252 10.40 12.57 -15.53
CA ASP A 252 11.31 11.47 -15.91
C ASP A 252 11.09 10.29 -14.96
N THR A 253 10.69 9.15 -15.50
CA THR A 253 10.43 7.91 -14.75
C THR A 253 11.67 7.02 -14.62
N ARG A 254 12.78 7.39 -15.26
CA ARG A 254 14.09 6.71 -15.22
C ARG A 254 15.22 7.72 -15.03
N PHE A 255 15.00 8.63 -14.10
CA PHE A 255 15.97 9.68 -13.82
C PHE A 255 17.32 9.09 -13.38
N ALA A 256 18.39 9.60 -13.97
CA ALA A 256 19.76 9.38 -13.53
C ALA A 256 20.54 10.67 -13.76
N GLU A 257 20.99 11.30 -12.70
CA GLU A 257 21.66 12.60 -12.72
C GLU A 257 22.87 12.64 -13.69
N SER A 258 23.68 11.57 -13.65
CA SER A 258 24.89 11.44 -14.46
C SER A 258 24.64 11.43 -15.97
N THR A 259 23.45 11.04 -16.42
CA THR A 259 23.11 10.92 -17.87
C THR A 259 22.16 12.00 -18.35
N MET A 260 21.60 12.83 -17.47
CA MET A 260 20.53 13.77 -17.79
C MET A 260 20.90 14.73 -18.93
N SER A 261 22.04 15.40 -18.84
CA SER A 261 22.48 16.34 -19.87
C SER A 261 22.61 15.70 -21.25
N GLY A 262 23.15 14.49 -21.33
CA GLY A 262 23.26 13.73 -22.59
C GLY A 262 21.90 13.28 -23.14
N ARG A 263 20.92 13.01 -22.27
CA ARG A 263 19.55 12.64 -22.67
C ARG A 263 18.73 13.83 -23.16
N LEU A 264 19.02 15.06 -22.70
CA LEU A 264 18.29 16.26 -23.07
C LEU A 264 18.81 16.90 -24.37
N SER A 265 20.13 16.88 -24.60
CA SER A 265 20.78 17.56 -25.72
C SER A 265 20.30 17.17 -27.13
N PRO A 266 19.78 15.95 -27.40
CA PRO A 266 19.20 15.62 -28.70
C PRO A 266 17.87 16.34 -28.99
N TYR A 267 17.13 16.74 -27.95
CA TYR A 267 15.78 17.27 -28.04
C TYR A 267 15.73 18.81 -27.95
N TRP A 268 16.60 19.38 -27.12
CA TRP A 268 16.64 20.85 -26.95
C TRP A 268 18.06 21.37 -27.04
N LYS A 269 18.19 22.44 -27.87
CA LYS A 269 19.41 23.24 -27.94
C LYS A 269 19.25 24.44 -27.03
N ASP A 270 20.37 25.07 -26.68
CA ASP A 270 20.41 26.31 -25.89
C ASP A 270 19.73 26.22 -24.51
N ILE A 271 19.92 25.09 -23.85
CA ILE A 271 19.46 24.89 -22.48
C ILE A 271 20.25 25.82 -21.57
N GLN A 272 19.55 26.75 -20.90
CA GLN A 272 20.15 27.69 -19.95
C GLN A 272 20.19 27.09 -18.54
N ARG A 273 19.15 26.34 -18.15
CA ARG A 273 19.02 25.78 -16.80
C ARG A 273 18.23 24.48 -16.84
N VAL A 274 18.67 23.53 -16.02
CA VAL A 274 17.95 22.29 -15.72
C VAL A 274 17.73 22.22 -14.21
N GLU A 275 16.50 22.10 -13.80
CA GLU A 275 16.11 21.90 -12.40
C GLU A 275 15.40 20.56 -12.27
N THR A 276 15.70 19.84 -11.19
CA THR A 276 15.07 18.57 -10.90
C THR A 276 14.51 18.57 -9.48
N LYS A 277 13.29 18.04 -9.31
CA LYS A 277 12.63 17.93 -8.00
C LYS A 277 12.16 16.50 -7.77
N PRO A 278 12.32 15.95 -6.56
CA PRO A 278 11.69 14.68 -6.22
C PRO A 278 10.17 14.81 -6.31
N LEU A 279 9.51 13.75 -6.79
CA LEU A 279 8.06 13.67 -6.76
C LEU A 279 7.59 13.06 -5.45
N SER A 280 6.43 13.53 -4.95
CA SER A 280 5.71 12.81 -3.90
C SER A 280 5.13 11.49 -4.45
N LEU A 281 4.92 10.52 -3.58
CA LEU A 281 4.30 9.24 -3.94
C LEU A 281 2.95 9.45 -4.67
N ARG A 282 2.17 10.43 -4.24
CA ARG A 282 0.90 10.82 -4.89
C ARG A 282 1.09 11.31 -6.33
N ALA A 283 2.13 12.09 -6.59
CA ALA A 283 2.43 12.57 -7.93
C ALA A 283 2.91 11.43 -8.84
N ILE A 284 3.73 10.52 -8.33
CA ILE A 284 4.17 9.30 -9.03
C ILE A 284 2.95 8.47 -9.42
N PHE A 285 2.08 8.15 -8.45
CA PHE A 285 0.86 7.38 -8.70
C PHE A 285 -0.03 8.02 -9.77
N THR A 286 -0.30 9.33 -9.63
CA THR A 286 -1.16 10.05 -10.58
C THR A 286 -0.58 10.02 -12.00
N THR A 287 0.75 10.11 -12.13
CA THR A 287 1.45 10.04 -13.41
C THR A 287 1.27 8.66 -14.05
N LEU A 288 1.56 7.60 -13.31
CA LEU A 288 1.47 6.22 -13.79
C LEU A 288 0.03 5.80 -14.09
N ALA A 289 -0.93 6.16 -13.24
CA ALA A 289 -2.34 5.84 -13.46
C ALA A 289 -2.91 6.53 -14.71
N ARG A 290 -2.49 7.77 -14.99
CA ARG A 290 -2.88 8.49 -16.23
C ARG A 290 -2.29 7.83 -17.47
N ALA A 291 -1.02 7.48 -17.46
CA ALA A 291 -0.35 6.82 -18.57
C ALA A 291 -1.06 5.52 -18.96
N LYS A 292 -1.33 4.64 -18.00
CA LYS A 292 -2.04 3.38 -18.27
C LYS A 292 -3.47 3.57 -18.79
N ARG A 293 -4.19 4.57 -18.32
CA ARG A 293 -5.54 4.87 -18.85
C ARG A 293 -5.50 5.34 -20.29
N THR A 294 -4.45 6.06 -20.68
CA THR A 294 -4.26 6.48 -22.08
C THR A 294 -3.95 5.28 -22.97
N GLU A 295 -3.02 4.42 -22.58
CA GLU A 295 -2.69 3.17 -23.29
C GLU A 295 -3.92 2.26 -23.49
N GLN A 296 -4.75 2.11 -22.45
CA GLN A 296 -5.98 1.31 -22.52
C GLN A 296 -7.03 1.88 -23.47
N ARG A 297 -7.16 3.22 -23.57
CA ARG A 297 -8.07 3.88 -24.51
C ARG A 297 -7.60 3.68 -25.95
N GLU A 298 -6.32 3.87 -26.22
CA GLU A 298 -5.73 3.66 -27.55
C GLU A 298 -5.91 2.19 -28.03
N HIS A 299 -5.69 1.21 -27.16
CA HIS A 299 -5.94 -0.20 -27.49
C HIS A 299 -7.41 -0.50 -27.75
N SER A 300 -8.33 0.16 -27.06
CA SER A 300 -9.78 -0.06 -27.25
C SER A 300 -10.31 0.60 -28.53
N GLU A 301 -9.68 1.67 -29.01
CA GLU A 301 -10.02 2.34 -30.27
C GLU A 301 -9.46 1.60 -31.50
N VAL A 302 -8.29 0.97 -31.38
CA VAL A 302 -7.67 0.15 -32.45
C VAL A 302 -8.39 -1.20 -32.63
N SER A 303 -9.14 -1.66 -31.62
CA SER A 303 -9.87 -2.93 -31.67
C SER A 303 -11.33 -2.79 -32.11
N ARG A 304 -11.75 -1.60 -32.49
CA ARG A 304 -13.06 -1.30 -33.10
C ARG A 304 -12.90 -0.97 -34.59
#